data_f7401e3809fd2fb6e458e48fba0df732
#
_entry.id   f7401e3809fd2fb6e458e48fba0df732
#
_cell.length_a   1.000
_cell.length_b   1.000
_cell.length_c   1.000
_cell.angle_alpha   90.00
_cell.angle_beta   90.00
_cell.angle_gamma   90.00
#
_symmetry.space_group_name_H-M   'P 1'
#
loop_
_entity.id
_entity.type
_entity.pdbx_description
1 polymer ?
#
loop_
_entity_poly.entity_id
_entity_poly.type
_entity_poly.pdbx_seq_one_letter_code
_entity_poly.pdbx_strand_id
1 'polypeptide(L)'
;FAAELDESDGTIVKYAPNVCVINNLEPDHLDFYKDGLKSILETFEKFISNIPESSVVLVNKDCKATMSLHSHKTLTFGMEDADYTARNVRFMSDCTTFDVYYKNEFLTDLTIILRGKHNVYNALSVLASLHQAGVDVNLVKPHFATFSGMGRRFQKVAEFDGVTVYDDYAHHPTEIKATLSSAEGMNDKRVIAVFQPHRYTRLKNLWNEFLGAFQGVDKVVVTDVYAASEDE
;
A
#
# COMPACT_ATOMS: atom_id res chain seq x y z
N PHE A 1 0.56 6.45 19.66
CA PHE A 1 -0.69 6.42 18.88
C PHE A 1 -0.35 6.36 17.39
N ALA A 2 -0.97 5.45 16.65
CA ALA A 2 -0.88 5.35 15.19
C ALA A 2 -2.26 5.58 14.60
N ALA A 3 -2.34 6.31 13.49
CA ALA A 3 -3.56 6.61 12.76
C ALA A 3 -3.30 6.59 11.25
N GLU A 4 -4.30 6.13 10.51
CA GLU A 4 -4.40 6.33 9.08
C GLU A 4 -5.04 7.70 8.83
N LEU A 5 -4.46 8.49 7.93
CA LEU A 5 -5.00 9.78 7.51
C LEU A 5 -5.54 9.65 6.09
N ASP A 6 -6.76 10.11 5.89
CA ASP A 6 -7.45 10.14 4.60
C ASP A 6 -7.22 11.50 3.94
N GLU A 7 -6.75 11.50 2.70
CA GLU A 7 -6.50 12.72 1.92
C GLU A 7 -7.71 13.19 1.12
N SER A 8 -8.77 12.37 1.00
CA SER A 8 -9.86 12.53 0.03
C SER A 8 -10.56 13.91 0.02
N ASP A 9 -10.52 14.62 1.15
CA ASP A 9 -11.11 15.95 1.36
C ASP A 9 -10.06 17.03 1.70
N GLY A 10 -8.76 16.70 1.62
CA GLY A 10 -7.65 17.59 1.95
C GLY A 10 -7.49 17.92 3.42
N THR A 11 -8.22 17.30 4.32
CA THR A 11 -8.14 17.58 5.78
C THR A 11 -6.84 17.12 6.42
N ILE A 12 -6.03 16.28 5.74
CA ILE A 12 -4.71 15.83 6.22
C ILE A 12 -3.82 16.98 6.67
N VAL A 13 -3.96 18.17 6.06
CA VAL A 13 -3.14 19.36 6.38
C VAL A 13 -3.33 19.88 7.81
N LYS A 14 -4.33 19.38 8.52
CA LYS A 14 -4.64 19.77 9.93
C LYS A 14 -3.86 18.94 10.96
N TYR A 15 -3.19 17.87 10.53
CA TYR A 15 -2.49 16.96 11.44
C TYR A 15 -1.00 17.25 11.47
N ALA A 16 -0.36 16.94 12.60
CA ALA A 16 1.06 17.19 12.83
C ALA A 16 1.73 15.95 13.50
N PRO A 17 1.95 14.84 12.76
CA PRO A 17 2.54 13.63 13.30
C PRO A 17 4.04 13.81 13.57
N ASN A 18 4.58 13.07 14.56
CA ASN A 18 6.03 12.99 14.78
C ASN A 18 6.74 12.12 13.73
N VAL A 19 6.05 11.07 13.26
CA VAL A 19 6.51 10.23 12.14
C VAL A 19 5.36 10.11 11.16
N CYS A 20 5.62 10.50 9.92
CA CYS A 20 4.67 10.43 8.81
C CYS A 20 5.17 9.39 7.79
N VAL A 21 4.28 8.55 7.28
CA VAL A 21 4.59 7.60 6.21
C VAL A 21 3.71 7.91 5.00
N ILE A 22 4.32 7.98 3.83
CA ILE A 22 3.63 8.13 2.56
C ILE A 22 4.05 6.97 1.65
N ASN A 23 3.17 5.96 1.54
CA ASN A 23 3.48 4.72 0.85
C ASN A 23 3.47 4.86 -0.67
N ASN A 24 2.42 5.47 -1.19
CA ASN A 24 2.25 5.76 -2.62
C ASN A 24 1.26 6.90 -2.82
N LEU A 25 1.36 7.58 -3.95
CA LEU A 25 0.41 8.59 -4.39
C LEU A 25 0.04 8.32 -5.84
N GLU A 26 -1.25 8.28 -6.10
CA GLU A 26 -1.83 8.06 -7.42
C GLU A 26 -3.03 9.00 -7.61
N PRO A 27 -3.46 9.26 -8.87
CA PRO A 27 -4.68 10.02 -9.13
C PRO A 27 -5.91 9.26 -8.60
N ASP A 28 -6.50 9.75 -7.52
CA ASP A 28 -7.81 9.34 -7.00
C ASP A 28 -8.56 10.58 -6.50
N HIS A 29 -9.81 10.43 -6.10
CA HIS A 29 -10.66 11.52 -5.60
C HIS A 29 -10.69 12.74 -6.55
N LEU A 30 -10.79 12.48 -7.87
CA LEU A 30 -10.74 13.53 -8.90
C LEU A 30 -11.96 14.45 -8.91
N ASP A 31 -12.97 14.13 -8.15
CA ASP A 31 -14.08 15.01 -7.79
C ASP A 31 -13.64 16.15 -6.88
N PHE A 32 -12.68 15.92 -5.99
CA PHE A 32 -12.04 16.93 -5.14
C PHE A 32 -10.76 17.48 -5.79
N TYR A 33 -9.85 16.63 -6.23
CA TYR A 33 -8.56 16.99 -6.84
C TYR A 33 -8.69 17.19 -8.37
N LYS A 34 -9.18 18.38 -8.79
CA LYS A 34 -9.49 18.66 -10.20
C LYS A 34 -8.30 18.59 -11.16
N ASP A 35 -7.09 18.87 -10.68
CA ASP A 35 -5.84 18.78 -11.46
C ASP A 35 -5.14 17.42 -11.26
N GLY A 36 -5.86 16.41 -10.77
CA GLY A 36 -5.36 15.05 -10.57
C GLY A 36 -4.16 15.02 -9.61
N LEU A 37 -3.11 14.26 -9.99
CA LEU A 37 -1.93 14.06 -9.14
C LEU A 37 -1.27 15.38 -8.72
N LYS A 38 -1.34 16.43 -9.54
CA LYS A 38 -0.73 17.73 -9.21
C LYS A 38 -1.34 18.33 -7.95
N SER A 39 -2.67 18.41 -7.87
CA SER A 39 -3.35 18.97 -6.69
C SER A 39 -3.24 18.08 -5.46
N ILE A 40 -3.11 16.76 -5.65
CA ILE A 40 -2.77 15.83 -4.56
C ILE A 40 -1.38 16.17 -4.00
N LEU A 41 -0.36 16.29 -4.85
CA LEU A 41 1.00 16.64 -4.44
C LEU A 41 1.06 17.98 -3.71
N GLU A 42 0.38 19.02 -4.22
CA GLU A 42 0.27 20.32 -3.55
C GLU A 42 -0.33 20.22 -2.13
N THR A 43 -1.32 19.34 -1.96
CA THR A 43 -1.91 19.07 -0.64
C THR A 43 -0.92 18.39 0.30
N PHE A 44 -0.17 17.39 -0.19
CA PHE A 44 0.85 16.71 0.61
C PHE A 44 2.05 17.62 0.92
N GLU A 45 2.49 18.46 -0.01
CA GLU A 45 3.52 19.48 0.24
C GLU A 45 3.08 20.44 1.35
N LYS A 46 1.83 20.92 1.30
CA LYS A 46 1.26 21.76 2.35
C LYS A 46 1.18 21.02 3.68
N PHE A 47 0.76 19.74 3.67
CA PHE A 47 0.74 18.91 4.88
C PHE A 47 2.13 18.81 5.50
N ILE A 48 3.15 18.46 4.69
CA ILE A 48 4.53 18.29 5.14
C ILE A 48 5.10 19.62 5.65
N SER A 49 4.75 20.76 5.04
CA SER A 49 5.20 22.08 5.50
C SER A 49 4.63 22.49 6.86
N ASN A 50 3.50 21.89 7.27
CA ASN A 50 2.83 22.19 8.53
C ASN A 50 3.27 21.29 9.69
N ILE A 51 3.99 20.20 9.43
CA ILE A 51 4.47 19.31 10.51
C ILE A 51 5.70 19.89 11.20
N PRO A 52 5.95 19.56 12.49
CA PRO A 52 7.12 20.04 13.21
C PRO A 52 8.44 19.70 12.51
N GLU A 53 9.43 20.58 12.59
CA GLU A 53 10.78 20.35 12.02
C GLU A 53 11.47 19.09 12.59
N SER A 54 11.12 18.70 13.82
CA SER A 54 11.62 17.47 14.45
C SER A 54 10.98 16.20 13.91
N SER A 55 9.89 16.30 13.15
CA SER A 55 9.19 15.17 12.58
C SER A 55 9.98 14.49 11.47
N VAL A 56 9.76 13.18 11.33
CA VAL A 56 10.36 12.38 10.25
C VAL A 56 9.29 12.07 9.22
N VAL A 57 9.59 12.31 7.94
CA VAL A 57 8.75 11.89 6.81
C VAL A 57 9.42 10.73 6.10
N LEU A 58 8.74 9.60 6.05
CA LEU A 58 9.15 8.38 5.35
C LEU A 58 8.41 8.30 4.02
N VAL A 59 9.12 8.31 2.90
CA VAL A 59 8.54 8.23 1.56
C VAL A 59 9.02 6.99 0.82
N ASN A 60 8.13 6.37 0.07
CA ASN A 60 8.48 5.23 -0.77
C ASN A 60 9.29 5.68 -1.99
N LYS A 61 10.57 5.32 -2.07
CA LYS A 61 11.46 5.67 -3.17
C LYS A 61 11.07 5.05 -4.51
N ASP A 62 10.40 3.90 -4.46
CA ASP A 62 9.96 3.17 -5.66
C ASP A 62 8.63 3.75 -6.23
N CYS A 63 8.03 4.75 -5.55
CA CYS A 63 6.89 5.51 -6.05
C CYS A 63 7.38 6.89 -6.52
N LYS A 64 7.31 7.16 -7.84
CA LYS A 64 7.81 8.42 -8.41
C LYS A 64 7.13 9.67 -7.84
N ALA A 65 5.84 9.58 -7.54
CA ALA A 65 5.08 10.72 -7.03
C ALA A 65 5.55 11.15 -5.64
N THR A 66 5.87 10.20 -4.76
CA THR A 66 6.31 10.50 -3.40
C THR A 66 7.72 11.12 -3.36
N MET A 67 8.53 10.90 -4.41
CA MET A 67 9.91 11.42 -4.49
C MET A 67 10.02 12.93 -4.67
N SER A 68 8.94 13.63 -5.01
CA SER A 68 8.91 15.10 -5.03
C SER A 68 8.67 15.70 -3.64
N LEU A 69 8.27 14.90 -2.67
CA LEU A 69 7.91 15.37 -1.33
C LEU A 69 9.15 15.44 -0.42
N HIS A 70 9.40 16.60 0.12
CA HIS A 70 10.56 16.86 0.98
C HIS A 70 10.18 17.63 2.24
N SER A 71 10.81 17.28 3.37
CA SER A 71 10.73 17.97 4.65
C SER A 71 12.13 18.24 5.19
N HIS A 72 12.22 18.84 6.39
CA HIS A 72 13.49 18.99 7.10
C HIS A 72 14.21 17.66 7.35
N LYS A 73 13.44 16.58 7.57
CA LYS A 73 13.96 15.23 7.76
C LYS A 73 13.13 14.23 6.95
N THR A 74 13.44 14.10 5.68
CA THR A 74 12.89 13.07 4.80
C THR A 74 13.86 11.89 4.74
N LEU A 75 13.32 10.69 4.96
CA LEU A 75 14.00 9.41 4.76
C LEU A 75 13.20 8.59 3.75
N THR A 76 13.90 7.77 2.99
CA THR A 76 13.31 6.93 1.97
C THR A 76 13.23 5.48 2.42
N PHE A 77 12.22 4.75 1.92
CA PHE A 77 12.19 3.29 2.01
C PHE A 77 11.87 2.69 0.64
N GLY A 78 12.39 1.50 0.36
CA GLY A 78 12.23 0.87 -0.94
C GLY A 78 12.95 -0.46 -1.05
N MET A 79 12.94 -1.04 -2.25
CA MET A 79 13.67 -2.28 -2.52
C MET A 79 15.05 -2.02 -3.11
N GLU A 80 15.29 -0.82 -3.63
CA GLU A 80 16.57 -0.43 -4.23
C GLU A 80 16.98 0.98 -3.77
N ASP A 81 18.24 1.13 -3.38
CA ASP A 81 18.91 2.42 -3.13
C ASP A 81 18.10 3.43 -2.28
N ALA A 82 17.54 2.98 -1.17
CA ALA A 82 16.80 3.79 -0.20
C ALA A 82 17.52 3.82 1.16
N ASP A 83 17.14 4.78 2.05
CA ASP A 83 17.66 4.79 3.43
C ASP A 83 17.30 3.51 4.17
N TYR A 84 16.05 3.05 4.02
CA TYR A 84 15.61 1.73 4.46
C TYR A 84 15.40 0.84 3.24
N THR A 85 16.19 -0.22 3.11
CA THR A 85 16.14 -1.09 1.93
C THR A 85 15.78 -2.51 2.32
N ALA A 86 14.77 -3.09 1.66
CA ALA A 86 14.50 -4.53 1.73
C ALA A 86 15.33 -5.26 0.68
N ARG A 87 16.23 -6.17 1.11
CA ARG A 87 17.09 -6.97 0.25
C ARG A 87 16.81 -8.46 0.43
N ASN A 88 17.26 -9.28 -0.52
CA ASN A 88 17.12 -10.74 -0.45
C ASN A 88 15.67 -11.20 -0.25
N VAL A 89 14.71 -10.48 -0.87
CA VAL A 89 13.28 -10.79 -0.74
C VAL A 89 12.98 -12.14 -1.36
N ARG A 90 12.36 -13.04 -0.57
CA ARG A 90 11.96 -14.39 -1.00
C ARG A 90 10.48 -14.58 -0.70
N PHE A 91 9.72 -14.79 -1.77
CA PHE A 91 8.30 -15.13 -1.67
C PHE A 91 8.17 -16.66 -1.60
N MET A 92 7.69 -17.17 -0.48
CA MET A 92 7.46 -18.60 -0.24
C MET A 92 5.96 -18.89 -0.21
N SER A 93 5.60 -20.17 -0.11
CA SER A 93 4.19 -20.59 -0.12
C SER A 93 3.35 -20.07 1.03
N ASP A 94 3.96 -19.80 2.18
CA ASP A 94 3.31 -19.46 3.46
C ASP A 94 3.82 -18.17 4.10
N CYS A 95 4.93 -17.63 3.62
CA CYS A 95 5.51 -16.39 4.15
C CYS A 95 6.35 -15.67 3.11
N THR A 96 6.74 -14.45 3.44
CA THR A 96 7.76 -13.67 2.72
C THR A 96 8.87 -13.33 3.69
N THR A 97 10.13 -13.55 3.30
CA THR A 97 11.30 -13.20 4.10
C THR A 97 12.16 -12.18 3.37
N PHE A 98 12.80 -11.28 4.11
CA PHE A 98 13.73 -10.32 3.55
C PHE A 98 14.64 -9.72 4.63
N ASP A 99 15.78 -9.23 4.20
CA ASP A 99 16.72 -8.50 5.05
C ASP A 99 16.42 -7.00 4.97
N VAL A 100 16.48 -6.32 6.10
CA VAL A 100 16.34 -4.87 6.19
C VAL A 100 17.68 -4.21 6.47
N TYR A 101 18.02 -3.24 5.65
CA TYR A 101 19.19 -2.40 5.81
C TYR A 101 18.75 -0.96 6.09
N TYR A 102 19.48 -0.27 6.97
CA TYR A 102 19.36 1.16 7.19
C TYR A 102 20.68 1.83 6.82
N LYS A 103 20.66 2.73 5.85
CA LYS A 103 21.86 3.42 5.33
C LYS A 103 22.99 2.45 4.96
N ASN A 104 22.61 1.36 4.27
CA ASN A 104 23.47 0.25 3.86
C ASN A 104 24.04 -0.63 4.99
N GLU A 105 23.74 -0.38 6.25
CA GLU A 105 24.08 -1.26 7.35
C GLU A 105 22.93 -2.23 7.63
N PHE A 106 23.25 -3.52 7.85
CA PHE A 106 22.24 -4.53 8.20
C PHE A 106 21.58 -4.16 9.51
N LEU A 107 20.26 -4.03 9.50
CA LEU A 107 19.46 -3.68 10.67
C LEU A 107 18.83 -4.92 11.31
N THR A 108 18.13 -5.71 10.52
CA THR A 108 17.47 -6.96 10.95
C THR A 108 16.99 -7.73 9.71
N ASP A 109 16.52 -8.96 9.93
CA ASP A 109 15.72 -9.72 8.98
C ASP A 109 14.25 -9.73 9.40
N LEU A 110 13.34 -9.84 8.46
CA LEU A 110 11.90 -9.96 8.70
C LEU A 110 11.32 -11.19 8.03
N THR A 111 10.33 -11.77 8.69
CA THR A 111 9.39 -12.74 8.12
C THR A 111 8.00 -12.17 8.28
N ILE A 112 7.23 -12.15 7.21
CA ILE A 112 5.81 -11.77 7.19
C ILE A 112 4.99 -12.90 6.57
N ILE A 113 3.81 -13.18 7.09
CA ILE A 113 2.89 -14.16 6.50
C ILE A 113 2.04 -13.58 5.38
N LEU A 114 2.09 -12.25 5.20
CA LEU A 114 1.41 -11.55 4.12
C LEU A 114 2.14 -11.71 2.80
N ARG A 115 1.38 -11.88 1.72
CA ARG A 115 1.90 -12.08 0.36
C ARG A 115 1.94 -10.78 -0.42
N GLY A 116 2.74 -10.77 -1.48
CA GLY A 116 2.82 -9.68 -2.43
C GLY A 116 3.85 -8.61 -2.08
N LYS A 117 4.41 -8.03 -3.12
CA LYS A 117 5.46 -6.99 -3.04
C LYS A 117 5.02 -5.79 -2.20
N HIS A 118 3.74 -5.40 -2.30
CA HIS A 118 3.19 -4.28 -1.52
C HIS A 118 3.27 -4.51 -0.01
N ASN A 119 3.15 -5.75 0.47
CA ASN A 119 3.28 -6.06 1.89
C ASN A 119 4.73 -6.01 2.37
N VAL A 120 5.72 -6.19 1.49
CA VAL A 120 7.13 -5.90 1.83
C VAL A 120 7.31 -4.41 2.09
N TYR A 121 6.76 -3.52 1.22
CA TYR A 121 6.78 -2.07 1.46
C TYR A 121 6.05 -1.69 2.74
N ASN A 122 4.88 -2.26 3.00
CA ASN A 122 4.12 -2.01 4.22
C ASN A 122 4.92 -2.40 5.48
N ALA A 123 5.49 -3.60 5.51
CA ALA A 123 6.30 -4.05 6.63
C ALA A 123 7.56 -3.20 6.81
N LEU A 124 8.24 -2.85 5.70
CA LEU A 124 9.43 -2.00 5.73
C LEU A 124 9.11 -0.60 6.28
N SER A 125 8.00 0.01 5.85
CA SER A 125 7.57 1.33 6.32
C SER A 125 7.18 1.32 7.79
N VAL A 126 6.53 0.25 8.27
CA VAL A 126 6.22 0.07 9.70
C VAL A 126 7.49 -0.06 10.52
N LEU A 127 8.44 -0.92 10.09
CA LEU A 127 9.72 -1.08 10.80
C LEU A 127 10.51 0.23 10.83
N ALA A 128 10.58 0.95 9.70
CA ALA A 128 11.25 2.24 9.61
C ALA A 128 10.63 3.27 10.55
N SER A 129 9.29 3.30 10.64
CA SER A 129 8.56 4.19 11.55
C SER A 129 8.88 3.92 13.01
N LEU A 130 8.87 2.66 13.41
CA LEU A 130 9.18 2.23 14.78
C LEU A 130 10.64 2.52 15.14
N HIS A 131 11.57 2.25 14.22
CA HIS A 131 12.97 2.55 14.39
C HIS A 131 13.23 4.06 14.56
N GLN A 132 12.56 4.91 13.74
CA GLN A 132 12.67 6.38 13.88
C GLN A 132 11.98 6.91 15.15
N ALA A 133 10.99 6.17 15.68
CA ALA A 133 10.38 6.47 16.98
C ALA A 133 11.24 5.98 18.17
N GLY A 134 12.42 5.39 17.94
CA GLY A 134 13.33 4.91 18.98
C GLY A 134 12.97 3.55 19.58
N VAL A 135 12.11 2.79 18.90
CA VAL A 135 11.73 1.42 19.34
C VAL A 135 12.81 0.44 18.90
N ASP A 136 13.24 -0.45 19.81
CA ASP A 136 14.16 -1.54 19.48
C ASP A 136 13.48 -2.50 18.48
N VAL A 137 14.08 -2.66 17.31
CA VAL A 137 13.57 -3.51 16.24
C VAL A 137 13.47 -4.99 16.65
N ASN A 138 14.29 -5.44 17.58
CA ASN A 138 14.25 -6.82 18.08
C ASN A 138 12.99 -7.12 18.89
N LEU A 139 12.42 -6.11 19.55
CA LEU A 139 11.17 -6.24 20.30
C LEU A 139 9.96 -6.39 19.37
N VAL A 140 9.99 -5.76 18.20
CA VAL A 140 8.85 -5.75 17.28
C VAL A 140 8.93 -6.83 16.21
N LYS A 141 10.12 -7.32 15.89
CA LYS A 141 10.35 -8.37 14.88
C LYS A 141 9.41 -9.58 14.99
N PRO A 142 9.16 -10.19 16.18
CA PRO A 142 8.27 -11.36 16.28
C PRO A 142 6.83 -11.07 15.86
N HIS A 143 6.37 -9.82 16.01
CA HIS A 143 5.01 -9.43 15.66
C HIS A 143 4.75 -9.39 14.15
N PHE A 144 5.79 -9.15 13.34
CA PHE A 144 5.67 -9.22 11.88
C PHE A 144 5.34 -10.64 11.40
N ALA A 145 5.90 -11.66 12.03
CA ALA A 145 5.67 -13.06 11.68
C ALA A 145 4.28 -13.59 12.11
N THR A 146 3.58 -12.87 12.97
CA THR A 146 2.25 -13.29 13.49
C THR A 146 1.12 -12.38 13.02
N PHE A 147 1.41 -11.25 12.41
CA PHE A 147 0.40 -10.33 11.91
C PHE A 147 -0.29 -10.91 10.66
N SER A 148 -1.56 -11.28 10.80
CA SER A 148 -2.34 -11.94 9.76
C SER A 148 -3.00 -10.99 8.75
N GLY A 149 -2.69 -9.69 8.83
CA GLY A 149 -3.26 -8.67 7.95
C GLY A 149 -4.50 -8.00 8.51
N MET A 150 -5.04 -7.08 7.73
CA MET A 150 -6.29 -6.39 8.00
C MET A 150 -7.45 -7.17 7.38
N GLY A 151 -8.63 -7.08 7.98
CA GLY A 151 -9.85 -7.58 7.36
C GLY A 151 -10.05 -6.98 5.96
N ARG A 152 -10.55 -7.80 5.03
CA ARG A 152 -10.77 -7.41 3.63
C ARG A 152 -9.51 -6.92 2.89
N ARG A 153 -8.32 -7.45 3.25
CA ARG A 153 -7.05 -7.24 2.53
C ARG A 153 -6.45 -8.62 2.24
N PHE A 154 -6.78 -9.18 1.09
CA PHE A 154 -6.47 -10.56 0.65
C PHE A 154 -6.81 -11.59 1.74
N GLN A 155 -7.94 -11.38 2.40
CA GLN A 155 -8.39 -12.18 3.53
C GLN A 155 -8.99 -13.49 3.05
N LYS A 156 -8.43 -14.63 3.47
CA LYS A 156 -9.06 -15.93 3.25
C LYS A 156 -10.35 -16.01 4.08
N VAL A 157 -11.49 -16.15 3.40
CA VAL A 157 -12.83 -16.19 4.04
C VAL A 157 -13.48 -17.56 3.99
N ALA A 158 -13.12 -18.40 3.02
CA ALA A 158 -13.63 -19.75 2.92
C ALA A 158 -12.68 -20.69 2.17
N GLU A 159 -12.85 -21.99 2.42
CA GLU A 159 -12.23 -23.07 1.64
C GLU A 159 -13.18 -24.27 1.60
N PHE A 160 -13.50 -24.77 0.40
CA PHE A 160 -14.37 -25.93 0.19
C PHE A 160 -14.11 -26.53 -1.19
N ASP A 161 -14.18 -27.82 -1.30
CA ASP A 161 -14.07 -28.59 -2.56
C ASP A 161 -12.86 -28.16 -3.44
N GLY A 162 -11.73 -27.84 -2.81
CA GLY A 162 -10.51 -27.40 -3.50
C GLY A 162 -10.55 -25.93 -3.98
N VAL A 163 -11.63 -25.20 -3.68
CA VAL A 163 -11.76 -23.75 -3.93
C VAL A 163 -11.40 -22.99 -2.67
N THR A 164 -10.53 -22.00 -2.78
CA THR A 164 -10.24 -21.05 -1.71
C THR A 164 -10.80 -19.68 -2.10
N VAL A 165 -11.54 -19.06 -1.19
CA VAL A 165 -12.17 -17.75 -1.41
C VAL A 165 -11.44 -16.69 -0.59
N TYR A 166 -11.08 -15.61 -1.25
CA TYR A 166 -10.46 -14.44 -0.65
C TYR A 166 -11.36 -13.22 -0.80
N ASP A 167 -11.44 -12.40 0.23
CA ASP A 167 -12.08 -11.09 0.21
C ASP A 167 -11.01 -9.99 0.22
N ASP A 168 -11.16 -9.02 -0.69
CA ASP A 168 -10.26 -7.87 -0.80
C ASP A 168 -11.05 -6.60 -1.08
N TYR A 169 -10.64 -5.51 -0.48
CA TYR A 169 -11.29 -4.20 -0.64
C TYR A 169 -10.76 -3.42 -1.85
N ALA A 170 -9.89 -4.01 -2.65
CA ALA A 170 -9.31 -3.39 -3.85
C ALA A 170 -10.41 -2.85 -4.77
N HIS A 171 -10.36 -1.57 -5.03
CA HIS A 171 -11.32 -0.86 -5.87
C HIS A 171 -10.65 0.13 -6.84
N HIS A 172 -9.36 0.37 -6.68
CA HIS A 172 -8.51 1.11 -7.63
C HIS A 172 -7.76 0.12 -8.54
N PRO A 173 -7.50 0.42 -9.84
CA PRO A 173 -6.80 -0.49 -10.75
C PRO A 173 -5.46 -1.00 -10.23
N THR A 174 -4.69 -0.16 -9.57
CA THR A 174 -3.40 -0.53 -8.97
C THR A 174 -3.57 -1.52 -7.82
N GLU A 175 -4.57 -1.33 -6.97
CA GLU A 175 -4.89 -2.26 -5.87
C GLU A 175 -5.30 -3.63 -6.44
N ILE A 176 -6.17 -3.65 -7.47
CA ILE A 176 -6.60 -4.88 -8.14
C ILE A 176 -5.39 -5.66 -8.68
N LYS A 177 -4.47 -4.97 -9.37
CA LYS A 177 -3.23 -5.60 -9.87
C LYS A 177 -2.39 -6.18 -8.73
N ALA A 178 -2.24 -5.45 -7.63
CA ALA A 178 -1.47 -5.90 -6.47
C ALA A 178 -2.09 -7.13 -5.82
N THR A 179 -3.43 -7.16 -5.66
CA THR A 179 -4.18 -8.29 -5.12
C THR A 179 -4.06 -9.51 -6.03
N LEU A 180 -4.25 -9.36 -7.34
CA LEU A 180 -4.16 -10.46 -8.30
C LEU A 180 -2.73 -11.00 -8.40
N SER A 181 -1.71 -10.14 -8.37
CA SER A 181 -0.31 -10.57 -8.31
C SER A 181 -0.01 -11.42 -7.07
N SER A 182 -0.69 -11.18 -5.96
CA SER A 182 -0.59 -12.03 -4.75
C SER A 182 -1.22 -13.41 -4.96
N ALA A 183 -2.20 -13.52 -5.84
CA ALA A 183 -2.86 -14.78 -6.18
C ALA A 183 -2.04 -15.62 -7.18
N GLU A 184 -1.30 -15.01 -8.11
CA GLU A 184 -0.48 -15.70 -9.11
C GLU A 184 0.56 -16.64 -8.48
N GLY A 185 1.09 -16.30 -7.29
CA GLY A 185 2.03 -17.14 -6.55
C GLY A 185 1.41 -18.38 -5.89
N MET A 186 0.13 -18.67 -6.09
CA MET A 186 -0.60 -19.77 -5.42
C MET A 186 -0.64 -21.09 -6.22
N ASN A 187 0.35 -21.37 -7.04
CA ASN A 187 0.57 -22.63 -7.76
C ASN A 187 -0.65 -23.20 -8.52
N ASP A 188 -0.60 -23.14 -9.84
CA ASP A 188 -1.41 -23.90 -10.82
C ASP A 188 -2.94 -23.92 -10.61
N LYS A 189 -3.48 -23.04 -9.78
CA LYS A 189 -4.93 -22.93 -9.57
C LYS A 189 -5.51 -21.88 -10.49
N ARG A 190 -6.69 -22.19 -11.05
CA ARG A 190 -7.47 -21.23 -11.81
C ARG A 190 -7.89 -20.05 -10.92
N VAL A 191 -7.63 -18.83 -11.36
CA VAL A 191 -8.00 -17.60 -10.68
C VAL A 191 -9.27 -17.03 -11.28
N ILE A 192 -10.30 -16.85 -10.46
CA ILE A 192 -11.56 -16.19 -10.83
C ILE A 192 -11.67 -14.92 -9.99
N ALA A 193 -11.69 -13.76 -10.64
CA ALA A 193 -11.93 -12.49 -10.00
C ALA A 193 -13.40 -12.10 -10.09
N VAL A 194 -14.02 -11.79 -8.95
CA VAL A 194 -15.36 -11.18 -8.88
C VAL A 194 -15.18 -9.74 -8.45
N PHE A 195 -15.55 -8.81 -9.31
CA PHE A 195 -15.30 -7.39 -9.10
C PHE A 195 -16.59 -6.58 -9.11
N GLN A 196 -16.77 -5.78 -8.07
CA GLN A 196 -17.80 -4.76 -8.01
C GLN A 196 -17.13 -3.38 -8.18
N PRO A 197 -17.38 -2.67 -9.30
CA PRO A 197 -16.88 -1.30 -9.44
C PRO A 197 -17.49 -0.39 -8.37
N HIS A 198 -16.66 0.49 -7.82
CA HIS A 198 -17.05 1.44 -6.78
C HIS A 198 -16.91 2.85 -7.30
N ARG A 199 -18.03 3.60 -7.37
CA ARG A 199 -18.22 4.95 -7.90
C ARG A 199 -18.15 5.02 -9.45
N TYR A 200 -19.13 5.67 -10.05
CA TYR A 200 -19.18 5.92 -11.50
C TYR A 200 -18.02 6.82 -11.94
N THR A 201 -17.70 7.85 -11.16
CA THR A 201 -16.63 8.80 -11.47
C THR A 201 -15.27 8.11 -11.54
N ARG A 202 -14.96 7.21 -10.58
CA ARG A 202 -13.71 6.44 -10.61
C ARG A 202 -13.64 5.54 -11.84
N LEU A 203 -14.70 4.79 -12.11
CA LEU A 203 -14.75 3.89 -13.26
C LEU A 203 -14.56 4.66 -14.57
N LYS A 204 -15.21 5.81 -14.73
CA LYS A 204 -15.11 6.69 -15.91
C LYS A 204 -13.69 7.26 -16.06
N ASN A 205 -13.13 7.77 -14.97
CA ASN A 205 -11.84 8.48 -15.02
C ASN A 205 -10.66 7.54 -15.22
N LEU A 206 -10.75 6.29 -14.75
CA LEU A 206 -9.69 5.28 -14.80
C LEU A 206 -10.05 4.11 -15.73
N TRP A 207 -10.90 4.33 -16.72
CA TRP A 207 -11.42 3.28 -17.60
C TRP A 207 -10.30 2.45 -18.27
N ASN A 208 -9.30 3.11 -18.82
CA ASN A 208 -8.20 2.44 -19.52
C ASN A 208 -7.33 1.61 -18.56
N GLU A 209 -7.14 2.10 -17.35
CA GLU A 209 -6.40 1.41 -16.29
C GLU A 209 -7.16 0.16 -15.82
N PHE A 210 -8.50 0.23 -15.73
CA PHE A 210 -9.34 -0.92 -15.41
C PHE A 210 -9.27 -2.01 -16.48
N LEU A 211 -9.24 -1.65 -17.77
CA LEU A 211 -9.10 -2.63 -18.86
C LEU A 211 -7.82 -3.47 -18.73
N GLY A 212 -6.75 -2.90 -18.16
CA GLY A 212 -5.49 -3.60 -17.92
C GLY A 212 -5.32 -4.16 -16.50
N ALA A 213 -6.32 -4.05 -15.61
CA ALA A 213 -6.16 -4.40 -14.21
C ALA A 213 -6.31 -5.91 -13.93
N PHE A 214 -6.96 -6.65 -14.81
CA PHE A 214 -7.31 -8.07 -14.63
C PHE A 214 -6.45 -9.02 -15.48
N GLN A 215 -5.26 -8.59 -15.89
CA GLN A 215 -4.35 -9.46 -16.62
C GLN A 215 -3.90 -10.63 -15.73
N GLY A 216 -3.76 -11.82 -16.32
CA GLY A 216 -3.30 -13.00 -15.61
C GLY A 216 -4.39 -13.80 -14.89
N VAL A 217 -5.68 -13.38 -14.95
CA VAL A 217 -6.78 -14.16 -14.38
C VAL A 217 -7.51 -14.97 -15.47
N ASP A 218 -8.01 -16.15 -15.09
CA ASP A 218 -8.71 -17.04 -16.02
C ASP A 218 -10.14 -16.56 -16.33
N LYS A 219 -10.76 -15.86 -15.38
CA LYS A 219 -12.13 -15.35 -15.53
C LYS A 219 -12.34 -14.12 -14.67
N VAL A 220 -13.01 -13.13 -15.25
CA VAL A 220 -13.50 -11.94 -14.54
C VAL A 220 -15.03 -11.96 -14.58
N VAL A 221 -15.65 -11.77 -13.41
CA VAL A 221 -17.08 -11.53 -13.25
C VAL A 221 -17.23 -10.10 -12.72
N VAL A 222 -17.93 -9.25 -13.45
CA VAL A 222 -18.17 -7.86 -13.05
C VAL A 222 -19.65 -7.74 -12.68
N THR A 223 -19.92 -7.15 -11.52
CA THR A 223 -21.27 -6.84 -11.05
C THR A 223 -21.66 -5.39 -11.39
N ASP A 224 -22.86 -5.00 -11.02
CA ASP A 224 -23.30 -3.61 -11.14
C ASP A 224 -22.43 -2.67 -10.30
N VAL A 225 -22.31 -1.43 -10.75
CA VAL A 225 -21.53 -0.39 -10.05
C VAL A 225 -22.20 -0.07 -8.71
N TYR A 226 -21.41 -0.05 -7.64
CA TYR A 226 -21.84 0.53 -6.38
C TYR A 226 -21.64 2.05 -6.43
N ALA A 227 -22.75 2.79 -6.48
CA ALA A 227 -22.75 4.23 -6.74
C ALA A 227 -22.11 5.07 -5.62
N ALA A 228 -22.12 4.59 -4.36
CA ALA A 228 -21.61 5.33 -3.20
C ALA A 228 -22.17 6.76 -3.12
N SER A 229 -23.48 6.90 -3.34
CA SER A 229 -24.22 8.18 -3.34
C SER A 229 -23.93 9.10 -4.55
N GLU A 230 -23.29 8.62 -5.59
CA GLU A 230 -23.22 9.32 -6.87
C GLU A 230 -24.50 9.08 -7.70
N ASP A 231 -24.92 10.07 -8.47
CA ASP A 231 -25.94 9.91 -9.52
C ASP A 231 -25.34 9.20 -10.74
N GLU A 232 -26.17 8.43 -11.49
CA GLU A 232 -25.75 7.74 -12.72
C GLU A 232 -25.31 8.70 -13.83
#